data_5ae240d3e91fbc4c877307f01461cd62
#
_entry.id   5ae240d3e91fbc4c877307f01461cd62
#
_cell.length_a   1.000
_cell.length_b   1.000
_cell.length_c   1.000
_cell.angle_alpha   90.00
_cell.angle_beta   90.00
_cell.angle_gamma   90.00
#
_symmetry.space_group_name_H-M   'P 1'
#
loop_
_entity.id
_entity.type
_entity.pdbx_description
1 polymer ?
#
loop_
_entity_poly.entity_id
_entity_poly.type
_entity_poly.pdbx_seq_one_letter_code
_entity_poly.pdbx_strand_id
1 'polypeptide(L)'
;MLALVFIILVVGAVVYYKQTAGSDNANMVKELTRGKNPVQTDVITYFTRYGCGAKTITDDQYYGIVANARSQYNSMQKALNKIGLDEDEVREIPPVYFEGFRFNNAYAKKTVNGRWVSSTYELTWLFFSDSQVHVYRCRFNLDDDNKKEITDEYFYKDITSFTTISEEETTRDGQKIPTDTFKMRGAGIDFECSLTEMRDFETSIRGMKQKLREKKNA
;
A
#
# COMPACT_ATOMS: atom_id res chain seq x y z
N MET A 1 -18.63 46.60 26.74
CA MET A 1 -17.86 47.02 25.53
C MET A 1 -16.54 46.28 25.40
N LEU A 2 -15.70 46.15 26.40
CA LEU A 2 -14.39 45.44 26.32
C LEU A 2 -14.51 43.96 25.87
N ALA A 3 -15.48 43.21 26.39
CA ALA A 3 -15.68 41.80 26.04
C ALA A 3 -16.02 41.57 24.54
N LEU A 4 -16.81 42.49 23.96
CA LEU A 4 -17.18 42.42 22.56
C LEU A 4 -15.99 42.68 21.64
N VAL A 5 -15.13 43.63 21.98
CA VAL A 5 -13.88 43.94 21.26
C VAL A 5 -12.92 42.75 21.30
N PHE A 6 -12.80 42.10 22.47
CA PHE A 6 -11.94 40.89 22.61
C PHE A 6 -12.44 39.73 21.76
N ILE A 7 -13.76 39.48 21.71
CA ILE A 7 -14.34 38.42 20.87
C ILE A 7 -14.07 38.69 19.39
N ILE A 8 -14.23 39.95 18.93
CA ILE A 8 -13.96 40.33 17.53
C ILE A 8 -12.49 40.11 17.18
N LEU A 9 -11.56 40.47 18.08
CA LEU A 9 -10.13 40.27 17.87
C LEU A 9 -9.75 38.77 17.79
N VAL A 10 -10.32 37.93 18.65
CA VAL A 10 -10.08 36.49 18.65
C VAL A 10 -10.64 35.86 17.39
N VAL A 11 -11.87 36.20 16.98
CA VAL A 11 -12.47 35.70 15.73
C VAL A 11 -11.67 36.18 14.52
N GLY A 12 -11.25 37.45 14.50
CA GLY A 12 -10.40 38.00 13.43
C GLY A 12 -9.06 37.27 13.33
N ALA A 13 -8.40 37.00 14.46
CA ALA A 13 -7.14 36.27 14.51
C ALA A 13 -7.30 34.78 14.01
N VAL A 14 -8.39 34.11 14.39
CA VAL A 14 -8.70 32.76 13.96
C VAL A 14 -8.98 32.70 12.44
N VAL A 15 -9.74 33.66 11.91
CA VAL A 15 -10.03 33.76 10.47
C VAL A 15 -8.75 34.04 9.68
N TYR A 16 -7.94 35.00 10.16
CA TYR A 16 -6.66 35.33 9.54
C TYR A 16 -5.71 34.15 9.55
N TYR A 17 -5.57 33.42 10.66
CA TYR A 17 -4.75 32.21 10.75
C TYR A 17 -5.23 31.11 9.81
N LYS A 18 -6.54 30.86 9.73
CA LYS A 18 -7.10 29.88 8.79
C LYS A 18 -6.89 30.26 7.32
N GLN A 19 -6.95 31.53 6.97
CA GLN A 19 -6.71 32.01 5.61
C GLN A 19 -5.23 31.89 5.22
N THR A 20 -4.30 32.28 6.10
CA THR A 20 -2.85 32.15 5.84
C THR A 20 -2.43 30.69 5.76
N ALA A 21 -2.82 29.86 6.71
CA ALA A 21 -2.52 28.43 6.68
C ALA A 21 -3.09 27.73 5.41
N GLY A 22 -4.28 28.15 4.96
CA GLY A 22 -4.88 27.64 3.73
C GLY A 22 -4.12 28.05 2.46
N SER A 23 -3.57 29.28 2.41
CA SER A 23 -2.76 29.76 1.30
C SER A 23 -1.39 29.08 1.23
N ASP A 24 -0.75 28.87 2.37
CA ASP A 24 0.55 28.18 2.47
C ASP A 24 0.42 26.72 2.05
N ASN A 25 -0.64 26.02 2.50
CA ASN A 25 -0.93 24.68 2.04
C ASN A 25 -1.21 24.62 0.52
N ALA A 26 -1.95 25.58 -0.03
CA ALA A 26 -2.21 25.62 -1.47
C ALA A 26 -0.91 25.83 -2.29
N ASN A 27 0.01 26.66 -1.82
CA ASN A 27 1.32 26.85 -2.46
C ASN A 27 2.19 25.58 -2.36
N MET A 28 2.22 24.93 -1.21
CA MET A 28 2.91 23.65 -1.02
C MET A 28 2.36 22.60 -1.99
N VAL A 29 1.04 22.42 -2.07
CA VAL A 29 0.40 21.46 -2.98
C VAL A 29 0.74 21.76 -4.43
N LYS A 30 0.75 23.04 -4.83
CA LYS A 30 1.14 23.47 -6.19
C LYS A 30 2.58 23.07 -6.53
N GLU A 31 3.51 23.18 -5.59
CA GLU A 31 4.89 22.74 -5.79
C GLU A 31 4.98 21.21 -5.87
N LEU A 32 4.31 20.46 -4.99
CA LEU A 32 4.29 19.00 -5.00
C LEU A 32 3.68 18.40 -6.27
N THR A 33 2.75 19.13 -6.90
CA THR A 33 2.05 18.68 -8.12
C THR A 33 2.70 19.19 -9.40
N ARG A 34 3.78 19.97 -9.32
CA ARG A 34 4.47 20.50 -10.50
C ARG A 34 5.00 19.36 -11.38
N GLY A 35 4.59 19.30 -12.64
CA GLY A 35 5.00 18.28 -13.61
C GLY A 35 4.36 16.90 -13.41
N LYS A 36 3.42 16.77 -12.49
CA LYS A 36 2.64 15.55 -12.29
C LYS A 36 1.47 15.46 -13.29
N ASN A 37 1.10 14.23 -13.65
CA ASN A 37 -0.09 14.01 -14.45
C ASN A 37 -1.38 14.25 -13.62
N PRO A 38 -2.56 14.34 -14.24
CA PRO A 38 -3.81 14.62 -13.52
C PRO A 38 -4.11 13.63 -12.38
N VAL A 39 -3.90 12.34 -12.59
CA VAL A 39 -4.16 11.31 -11.59
C VAL A 39 -3.20 11.45 -10.40
N GLN A 40 -1.91 11.65 -10.65
CA GLN A 40 -0.91 11.89 -9.60
C GLN A 40 -1.22 13.18 -8.83
N THR A 41 -1.67 14.23 -9.52
CA THR A 41 -2.10 15.50 -8.92
C THR A 41 -3.29 15.29 -7.98
N ASP A 42 -4.29 14.52 -8.41
CA ASP A 42 -5.45 14.17 -7.59
C ASP A 42 -5.03 13.38 -6.34
N VAL A 43 -4.13 12.40 -6.50
CA VAL A 43 -3.60 11.60 -5.38
C VAL A 43 -2.83 12.48 -4.38
N ILE A 44 -1.88 13.29 -4.85
CA ILE A 44 -1.12 14.20 -3.97
C ILE A 44 -2.07 15.15 -3.24
N THR A 45 -3.01 15.75 -3.96
CA THR A 45 -4.01 16.67 -3.41
C THR A 45 -4.90 15.98 -2.38
N TYR A 46 -5.30 14.73 -2.62
CA TYR A 46 -6.09 13.92 -1.70
C TYR A 46 -5.41 13.74 -0.34
N PHE A 47 -4.10 13.53 -0.32
CA PHE A 47 -3.34 13.32 0.92
C PHE A 47 -2.88 14.61 1.59
N THR A 48 -2.58 15.65 0.82
CA THR A 48 -1.83 16.80 1.34
C THR A 48 -2.66 18.07 1.45
N ARG A 49 -3.79 18.20 0.73
CA ARG A 49 -4.58 19.40 0.76
C ARG A 49 -5.58 19.39 1.91
N TYR A 50 -5.55 20.45 2.69
CA TYR A 50 -6.45 20.70 3.80
C TYR A 50 -6.86 22.18 3.87
N GLY A 51 -7.87 22.50 4.67
CA GLY A 51 -8.35 23.85 4.92
C GLY A 51 -9.74 24.13 4.34
N CYS A 52 -10.26 25.31 4.64
CA CYS A 52 -11.60 25.73 4.23
C CYS A 52 -11.64 25.92 2.70
N GLY A 53 -12.59 25.28 2.03
CA GLY A 53 -12.72 25.34 0.54
C GLY A 53 -11.69 24.50 -0.22
N ALA A 54 -10.91 23.67 0.44
CA ALA A 54 -10.01 22.73 -0.23
C ALA A 54 -10.81 21.76 -1.11
N LYS A 55 -10.58 21.78 -2.43
CA LYS A 55 -11.13 20.79 -3.35
C LYS A 55 -10.16 19.62 -3.41
N THR A 56 -10.65 18.42 -3.16
CA THR A 56 -9.92 17.17 -3.29
C THR A 56 -10.89 16.08 -3.72
N ILE A 57 -10.39 14.98 -4.25
CA ILE A 57 -11.20 13.81 -4.57
C ILE A 57 -11.75 13.15 -3.30
N THR A 58 -12.85 12.43 -3.43
CA THR A 58 -13.45 11.64 -2.34
C THR A 58 -12.69 10.34 -2.11
N ASP A 59 -12.94 9.66 -0.98
CA ASP A 59 -12.40 8.34 -0.70
C ASP A 59 -12.78 7.33 -1.81
N ASP A 60 -14.03 7.35 -2.29
CA ASP A 60 -14.48 6.45 -3.36
C ASP A 60 -13.74 6.72 -4.68
N GLN A 61 -13.51 7.99 -5.03
CA GLN A 61 -12.72 8.35 -6.22
C GLN A 61 -11.27 7.89 -6.05
N TYR A 62 -10.70 8.02 -4.85
CA TYR A 62 -9.36 7.50 -4.56
C TYR A 62 -9.29 5.97 -4.70
N TYR A 63 -10.25 5.23 -4.14
CA TYR A 63 -10.33 3.78 -4.34
C TYR A 63 -10.51 3.40 -5.82
N GLY A 64 -11.21 4.21 -6.61
CA GLY A 64 -11.32 4.05 -8.06
C GLY A 64 -9.95 4.15 -8.75
N ILE A 65 -9.11 5.11 -8.35
CA ILE A 65 -7.72 5.25 -8.85
C ILE A 65 -6.89 4.01 -8.48
N VAL A 66 -6.97 3.55 -7.22
CA VAL A 66 -6.29 2.34 -6.76
C VAL A 66 -6.72 1.13 -7.58
N ALA A 67 -8.03 0.93 -7.78
CA ALA A 67 -8.58 -0.19 -8.54
C ALA A 67 -8.10 -0.18 -10.01
N ASN A 68 -8.08 0.98 -10.66
CA ASN A 68 -7.57 1.13 -12.02
C ASN A 68 -6.07 0.80 -12.12
N ALA A 69 -5.24 1.33 -11.21
CA ALA A 69 -3.83 1.02 -11.18
C ALA A 69 -3.58 -0.48 -10.90
N ARG A 70 -4.31 -1.04 -9.93
CA ARG A 70 -4.27 -2.46 -9.59
C ARG A 70 -4.58 -3.36 -10.78
N SER A 71 -5.63 -3.05 -11.54
CA SER A 71 -6.05 -3.86 -12.71
C SER A 71 -4.96 -3.98 -13.79
N GLN A 72 -4.06 -3.01 -13.89
CA GLN A 72 -2.95 -3.04 -14.84
C GLN A 72 -1.85 -4.05 -14.45
N TYR A 73 -1.76 -4.40 -13.17
CA TYR A 73 -0.67 -5.22 -12.63
C TYR A 73 -1.13 -6.54 -12.01
N ASN A 74 -2.42 -6.70 -11.69
CA ASN A 74 -2.98 -7.88 -11.04
C ASN A 74 -3.37 -8.97 -12.05
N SER A 75 -2.47 -9.34 -12.97
CA SER A 75 -2.68 -10.46 -13.88
C SER A 75 -1.80 -11.63 -13.46
N MET A 76 -2.43 -12.76 -13.13
CA MET A 76 -1.73 -14.03 -12.87
C MET A 76 -0.85 -14.42 -14.06
N GLN A 77 -1.38 -14.32 -15.28
CA GLN A 77 -0.64 -14.61 -16.51
C GLN A 77 0.59 -13.72 -16.68
N LYS A 78 0.47 -12.42 -16.34
CA LYS A 78 1.62 -11.51 -16.37
C LYS A 78 2.67 -11.92 -15.35
N ALA A 79 2.25 -12.32 -14.15
CA ALA A 79 3.16 -12.78 -13.11
C ALA A 79 3.89 -14.07 -13.53
N LEU A 80 3.17 -15.06 -14.06
CA LEU A 80 3.75 -16.30 -14.60
C LEU A 80 4.75 -16.03 -15.72
N ASN A 81 4.39 -15.19 -16.70
CA ASN A 81 5.30 -14.81 -17.78
C ASN A 81 6.58 -14.12 -17.28
N LYS A 82 6.47 -13.33 -16.20
CA LYS A 82 7.63 -12.64 -15.60
C LYS A 82 8.56 -13.60 -14.85
N ILE A 83 8.00 -14.64 -14.24
CA ILE A 83 8.76 -15.69 -13.55
C ILE A 83 9.31 -16.70 -14.57
N GLY A 84 8.67 -16.85 -15.73
CA GLY A 84 9.04 -17.85 -16.74
C GLY A 84 8.46 -19.23 -16.46
N LEU A 85 7.29 -19.30 -15.81
CA LEU A 85 6.56 -20.55 -15.53
C LEU A 85 5.31 -20.66 -16.38
N ASP A 86 4.98 -21.91 -16.75
CA ASP A 86 3.71 -22.27 -17.33
C ASP A 86 2.68 -22.60 -16.24
N GLU A 87 1.39 -22.44 -16.54
CA GLU A 87 0.30 -22.77 -15.60
C GLU A 87 0.35 -24.24 -15.16
N ASP A 88 0.82 -25.14 -16.03
CA ASP A 88 0.92 -26.57 -15.75
C ASP A 88 1.93 -26.89 -14.63
N GLU A 89 2.97 -26.09 -14.52
CA GLU A 89 4.03 -26.28 -13.51
C GLU A 89 3.57 -25.90 -12.09
N VAL A 90 2.48 -25.15 -11.97
CA VAL A 90 1.98 -24.61 -10.69
C VAL A 90 0.56 -25.07 -10.34
N ARG A 91 0.05 -26.12 -11.02
CA ARG A 91 -1.33 -26.61 -10.84
C ARG A 91 -1.58 -27.34 -9.53
N GLU A 92 -0.58 -27.95 -8.95
CA GLU A 92 -0.76 -28.83 -7.78
C GLU A 92 -1.25 -28.05 -6.54
N ILE A 93 -0.73 -26.84 -6.35
CA ILE A 93 -1.13 -25.95 -5.26
C ILE A 93 -1.65 -24.65 -5.89
N PRO A 94 -2.91 -24.25 -5.60
CA PRO A 94 -3.43 -22.99 -6.12
C PRO A 94 -2.55 -21.82 -5.76
N PRO A 95 -2.26 -20.90 -6.70
CA PRO A 95 -1.52 -19.68 -6.43
C PRO A 95 -2.18 -18.85 -5.32
N VAL A 96 -1.37 -18.24 -4.50
CA VAL A 96 -1.84 -17.34 -3.43
C VAL A 96 -1.52 -15.90 -3.81
N TYR A 97 -2.51 -15.04 -3.66
CA TYR A 97 -2.42 -13.62 -3.96
C TYR A 97 -2.57 -12.79 -2.68
N PHE A 98 -1.66 -11.83 -2.52
CA PHE A 98 -1.71 -10.85 -1.44
C PHE A 98 -1.68 -9.44 -2.02
N GLU A 99 -2.33 -8.51 -1.34
CA GLU A 99 -2.29 -7.11 -1.73
C GLU A 99 -2.51 -6.18 -0.54
N GLY A 100 -2.04 -4.93 -0.69
CA GLY A 100 -2.34 -3.91 0.28
C GLY A 100 -1.51 -2.64 0.12
N PHE A 101 -1.87 -1.67 0.94
CA PHE A 101 -1.11 -0.44 1.06
C PHE A 101 0.22 -0.67 1.77
N ARG A 102 1.24 0.10 1.34
CA ARG A 102 2.52 0.24 2.04
C ARG A 102 2.64 1.68 2.50
N PHE A 103 3.01 1.87 3.76
CA PHE A 103 3.04 3.20 4.35
C PHE A 103 4.46 3.77 4.49
N ASN A 104 5.47 2.93 4.39
CA ASN A 104 6.86 3.35 4.55
C ASN A 104 7.26 4.40 3.50
N ASN A 105 7.59 5.61 3.97
CA ASN A 105 7.93 6.78 3.17
C ASN A 105 6.86 7.18 2.12
N ALA A 106 5.59 6.85 2.37
CA ALA A 106 4.44 7.19 1.53
C ALA A 106 3.58 8.29 2.15
N TYR A 107 2.76 8.96 1.34
CA TYR A 107 1.65 9.74 1.88
C TYR A 107 0.59 8.79 2.44
N ALA A 108 0.00 9.16 3.56
CA ALA A 108 -1.06 8.36 4.17
C ALA A 108 -2.09 9.23 4.89
N LYS A 109 -3.32 8.72 4.98
CA LYS A 109 -4.37 9.32 5.80
C LYS A 109 -5.43 8.28 6.16
N LYS A 110 -6.28 8.61 7.14
CA LYS A 110 -7.50 7.85 7.40
C LYS A 110 -8.63 8.33 6.49
N THR A 111 -9.36 7.39 5.92
CA THR A 111 -10.64 7.62 5.24
C THR A 111 -11.72 8.01 6.24
N VAL A 112 -12.87 8.48 5.75
CA VAL A 112 -14.06 8.77 6.57
C VAL A 112 -14.48 7.54 7.40
N ASN A 113 -14.29 6.33 6.87
CA ASN A 113 -14.61 5.07 7.55
C ASN A 113 -13.50 4.60 8.50
N GLY A 114 -12.49 5.42 8.77
CA GLY A 114 -11.41 5.13 9.71
C GLY A 114 -10.32 4.17 9.20
N ARG A 115 -10.36 3.75 7.93
CA ARG A 115 -9.33 2.89 7.32
C ARG A 115 -8.14 3.73 6.88
N TRP A 116 -6.94 3.20 7.10
CA TRP A 116 -5.73 3.80 6.58
C TRP A 116 -5.56 3.48 5.09
N VAL A 117 -5.23 4.50 4.30
CA VAL A 117 -4.85 4.40 2.89
C VAL A 117 -3.53 5.12 2.65
N SER A 118 -2.81 4.72 1.59
CA SER A 118 -1.48 5.24 1.28
C SER A 118 -1.30 5.45 -0.22
N SER A 119 -0.44 6.38 -0.60
CA SER A 119 -0.06 6.59 -2.01
C SER A 119 0.77 5.46 -2.63
N THR A 120 1.16 4.44 -1.86
CA THR A 120 1.93 3.28 -2.33
C THR A 120 1.13 2.00 -2.15
N TYR A 121 1.05 1.18 -3.19
CA TYR A 121 0.34 -0.08 -3.20
C TYR A 121 1.24 -1.24 -3.63
N GLU A 122 0.99 -2.44 -3.10
CA GLU A 122 1.76 -3.64 -3.38
C GLU A 122 0.85 -4.81 -3.74
N LEU A 123 1.23 -5.55 -4.78
CA LEU A 123 0.61 -6.80 -5.21
C LEU A 123 1.66 -7.90 -5.13
N THR A 124 1.27 -9.08 -4.67
CA THR A 124 2.18 -10.23 -4.57
C THR A 124 1.47 -11.51 -4.96
N TRP A 125 2.05 -12.25 -5.90
CA TRP A 125 1.67 -13.61 -6.24
C TRP A 125 2.71 -14.60 -5.73
N LEU A 126 2.25 -15.68 -5.11
CA LEU A 126 3.05 -16.84 -4.75
C LEU A 126 2.57 -18.03 -5.58
N PHE A 127 3.47 -18.63 -6.31
CA PHE A 127 3.25 -19.84 -7.09
C PHE A 127 4.08 -20.98 -6.49
N PHE A 128 3.54 -22.18 -6.52
CA PHE A 128 4.12 -23.34 -5.84
C PHE A 128 4.39 -24.42 -6.85
N SER A 129 5.67 -24.73 -7.09
CA SER A 129 6.12 -25.88 -7.86
C SER A 129 6.48 -27.04 -6.93
N ASP A 130 7.04 -28.11 -7.47
CA ASP A 130 7.40 -29.28 -6.68
C ASP A 130 8.43 -29.01 -5.58
N SER A 131 9.40 -28.13 -5.83
CA SER A 131 10.54 -27.89 -4.93
C SER A 131 10.69 -26.45 -4.44
N GLN A 132 9.92 -25.50 -5.02
CA GLN A 132 10.14 -24.07 -4.85
C GLN A 132 8.84 -23.29 -4.68
N VAL A 133 8.96 -22.14 -4.00
CA VAL A 133 7.99 -21.05 -4.04
C VAL A 133 8.54 -19.98 -4.97
N HIS A 134 7.80 -19.66 -6.02
CA HIS A 134 8.11 -18.56 -6.92
C HIS A 134 7.28 -17.36 -6.53
N VAL A 135 7.91 -16.19 -6.50
CA VAL A 135 7.31 -14.93 -6.08
C VAL A 135 7.33 -13.95 -7.22
N TYR A 136 6.20 -13.32 -7.49
CA TYR A 136 6.12 -12.08 -8.23
C TYR A 136 5.56 -11.00 -7.34
N ARG A 137 6.28 -9.91 -7.17
CA ARG A 137 5.85 -8.75 -6.39
C ARG A 137 5.94 -7.50 -7.24
N CYS A 138 4.87 -6.71 -7.24
CA CYS A 138 4.81 -5.41 -7.89
C CYS A 138 4.41 -4.35 -6.87
N ARG A 139 5.30 -3.41 -6.61
CA ARG A 139 5.03 -2.21 -5.80
C ARG A 139 5.01 -1.01 -6.72
N PHE A 140 3.99 -0.18 -6.60
CA PHE A 140 3.84 1.03 -7.39
C PHE A 140 3.31 2.18 -6.56
N ASN A 141 3.73 3.39 -6.95
CA ASN A 141 3.23 4.62 -6.38
C ASN A 141 2.09 5.17 -7.24
N LEU A 142 1.15 5.81 -6.58
CA LEU A 142 0.03 6.50 -7.22
C LEU A 142 0.31 8.00 -7.39
N ASP A 143 1.28 8.54 -6.64
CA ASP A 143 1.70 9.94 -6.62
C ASP A 143 2.91 10.23 -7.54
N ASP A 144 3.51 9.20 -8.10
CA ASP A 144 4.60 9.30 -9.09
C ASP A 144 4.65 8.05 -10.00
N ASP A 145 5.62 8.01 -10.92
CA ASP A 145 5.79 6.90 -11.88
C ASP A 145 6.67 5.77 -11.34
N ASN A 146 7.05 5.81 -10.06
CA ASN A 146 7.91 4.79 -9.48
C ASN A 146 7.17 3.47 -9.35
N LYS A 147 7.74 2.45 -9.96
CA LYS A 147 7.28 1.07 -9.91
C LYS A 147 8.47 0.14 -9.74
N LYS A 148 8.32 -0.86 -8.90
CA LYS A 148 9.31 -1.92 -8.71
C LYS A 148 8.64 -3.27 -8.88
N GLU A 149 9.10 -4.06 -9.84
CA GLU A 149 8.72 -5.46 -10.04
C GLU A 149 9.89 -6.34 -9.61
N ILE A 150 9.61 -7.36 -8.82
CA ILE A 150 10.60 -8.30 -8.29
C ILE A 150 10.08 -9.70 -8.53
N THR A 151 10.95 -10.58 -9.00
CA THR A 151 10.73 -12.03 -9.05
C THR A 151 11.79 -12.71 -8.21
N ASP A 152 11.38 -13.62 -7.34
CA ASP A 152 12.26 -14.39 -6.47
C ASP A 152 11.84 -15.86 -6.48
N GLU A 153 12.79 -16.75 -6.23
CA GLU A 153 12.58 -18.19 -6.12
C GLU A 153 13.19 -18.71 -4.83
N TYR A 154 12.42 -19.46 -4.06
CA TYR A 154 12.84 -19.98 -2.75
C TYR A 154 12.60 -21.49 -2.67
N PHE A 155 13.66 -22.27 -2.46
CA PHE A 155 13.51 -23.69 -2.22
C PHE A 155 12.82 -23.98 -0.87
N TYR A 156 11.89 -24.92 -0.83
CA TYR A 156 11.19 -25.28 0.43
C TYR A 156 12.15 -25.66 1.56
N LYS A 157 13.25 -26.36 1.23
CA LYS A 157 14.27 -26.78 2.21
C LYS A 157 14.94 -25.60 2.91
N ASP A 158 15.03 -24.44 2.26
CA ASP A 158 15.72 -23.26 2.79
C ASP A 158 14.77 -22.35 3.57
N ILE A 159 13.45 -22.58 3.49
CA ILE A 159 12.46 -21.81 4.22
C ILE A 159 12.34 -22.37 5.65
N THR A 160 12.66 -21.55 6.64
CA THR A 160 12.60 -21.95 8.05
C THR A 160 11.31 -21.57 8.74
N SER A 161 10.68 -20.46 8.35
CA SER A 161 9.45 -19.98 8.97
C SER A 161 8.53 -19.20 8.02
N PHE A 162 7.24 -19.26 8.34
CA PHE A 162 6.16 -18.45 7.77
C PHE A 162 5.44 -17.77 8.92
N THR A 163 5.42 -16.43 8.91
CA THR A 163 4.89 -15.63 10.02
C THR A 163 3.97 -14.54 9.50
N THR A 164 2.90 -14.27 10.23
CA THR A 164 2.15 -13.02 10.10
C THR A 164 2.57 -12.14 11.26
N ILE A 165 2.93 -10.90 10.99
CA ILE A 165 3.41 -9.95 11.98
C ILE A 165 2.59 -8.67 11.85
N SER A 166 2.12 -8.16 12.99
CA SER A 166 1.63 -6.80 13.08
C SER A 166 2.79 -5.90 13.50
N GLU A 167 3.13 -4.93 12.67
CA GLU A 167 4.23 -4.00 12.89
C GLU A 167 3.81 -2.57 12.54
N GLU A 168 4.67 -1.59 12.77
CA GLU A 168 4.41 -0.21 12.41
C GLU A 168 5.28 0.20 11.22
N GLU A 169 4.66 0.76 10.19
CA GLU A 169 5.37 1.46 9.12
C GLU A 169 5.34 2.97 9.37
N THR A 170 6.43 3.66 9.01
CA THR A 170 6.56 5.10 9.18
C THR A 170 6.32 5.81 7.86
N THR A 171 5.33 6.69 7.83
CA THR A 171 4.97 7.50 6.67
C THR A 171 6.00 8.58 6.38
N ARG A 172 5.86 9.26 5.23
CA ARG A 172 6.73 10.37 4.82
C ARG A 172 6.72 11.54 5.81
N ASP A 173 5.60 11.77 6.49
CA ASP A 173 5.42 12.81 7.52
C ASP A 173 5.69 12.32 8.95
N GLY A 174 6.25 11.10 9.10
CA GLY A 174 6.68 10.54 10.37
C GLY A 174 5.59 9.89 11.22
N GLN A 175 4.36 9.72 10.69
CA GLN A 175 3.31 9.00 11.40
C GLN A 175 3.63 7.50 11.40
N LYS A 176 3.31 6.83 12.52
CA LYS A 176 3.40 5.38 12.65
C LYS A 176 2.03 4.76 12.43
N ILE A 177 1.95 3.83 11.47
CA ILE A 177 0.70 3.18 11.07
C ILE A 177 0.84 1.68 11.29
N PRO A 178 -0.07 1.05 12.07
CA PRO A 178 -0.07 -0.39 12.24
C PRO A 178 -0.40 -1.09 10.92
N THR A 179 0.38 -2.10 10.58
CA THR A 179 0.25 -2.89 9.35
C THR A 179 0.39 -4.37 9.64
N ASP A 180 -0.38 -5.18 8.92
CA ASP A 180 -0.21 -6.62 8.93
C ASP A 180 0.61 -7.05 7.71
N THR A 181 1.63 -7.84 7.97
CA THR A 181 2.62 -8.27 6.98
C THR A 181 2.80 -9.79 7.06
N PHE A 182 2.75 -10.47 5.93
CA PHE A 182 3.20 -11.85 5.83
C PHE A 182 4.70 -11.87 5.57
N LYS A 183 5.42 -12.69 6.31
CA LYS A 183 6.88 -12.85 6.18
C LYS A 183 7.27 -14.31 6.01
N MET A 184 8.24 -14.53 5.13
CA MET A 184 8.88 -15.81 4.91
C MET A 184 10.37 -15.64 5.17
N ARG A 185 10.94 -16.49 6.01
CA ARG A 185 12.33 -16.43 6.47
C ARG A 185 13.04 -17.73 6.19
N GLY A 186 14.34 -17.64 5.95
CA GLY A 186 15.22 -18.80 5.74
C GLY A 186 16.66 -18.36 5.53
N ALA A 187 17.53 -19.30 5.19
CA ALA A 187 18.92 -19.01 4.84
C ALA A 187 18.96 -18.15 3.56
N GLY A 188 19.29 -16.86 3.71
CA GLY A 188 19.28 -15.90 2.61
C GLY A 188 17.88 -15.44 2.16
N ILE A 189 16.82 -15.84 2.88
CA ILE A 189 15.44 -15.49 2.59
C ILE A 189 14.95 -14.44 3.56
N ASP A 190 14.59 -13.28 3.06
CA ASP A 190 13.93 -12.19 3.79
C ASP A 190 12.80 -11.60 2.93
N PHE A 191 11.74 -12.39 2.80
CA PHE A 191 10.58 -12.00 2.01
C PHE A 191 9.47 -11.47 2.93
N GLU A 192 8.83 -10.37 2.50
CA GLU A 192 7.65 -9.82 3.15
C GLU A 192 6.68 -9.23 2.13
N CYS A 193 5.37 -9.29 2.43
CA CYS A 193 4.33 -8.62 1.65
C CYS A 193 3.20 -8.10 2.53
N SER A 194 2.52 -7.05 2.03
CA SER A 194 1.41 -6.41 2.73
C SER A 194 0.15 -7.27 2.72
N LEU A 195 -0.59 -7.24 3.82
CA LEU A 195 -1.91 -7.88 3.99
C LEU A 195 -3.02 -6.84 4.25
N THR A 196 -2.74 -5.54 4.15
CA THR A 196 -3.62 -4.48 4.66
C THR A 196 -4.98 -4.38 3.94
N GLU A 197 -5.10 -4.89 2.72
CA GLU A 197 -6.37 -4.94 1.97
C GLU A 197 -6.98 -6.36 1.90
N MET A 198 -6.33 -7.34 2.52
CA MET A 198 -6.82 -8.72 2.54
C MET A 198 -7.91 -8.90 3.61
N ARG A 199 -9.08 -9.35 3.18
CA ARG A 199 -10.10 -9.89 4.10
C ARG A 199 -9.88 -11.40 4.21
N ASP A 200 -10.00 -11.98 5.40
CA ASP A 200 -9.89 -13.42 5.64
C ASP A 200 -8.55 -14.07 5.23
N PHE A 201 -7.46 -13.29 5.24
CA PHE A 201 -6.13 -13.79 4.89
C PHE A 201 -5.67 -14.95 5.78
N GLU A 202 -6.18 -15.06 6.99
CA GLU A 202 -5.80 -16.12 7.95
C GLU A 202 -6.08 -17.52 7.40
N THR A 203 -7.22 -17.72 6.74
CA THR A 203 -7.60 -19.01 6.15
C THR A 203 -6.67 -19.38 5.00
N SER A 204 -6.41 -18.44 4.10
CA SER A 204 -5.49 -18.62 2.96
C SER A 204 -4.06 -18.92 3.45
N ILE A 205 -3.58 -18.16 4.44
CA ILE A 205 -2.25 -18.36 5.04
C ILE A 205 -2.18 -19.72 5.74
N ARG A 206 -3.23 -20.14 6.45
CA ARG A 206 -3.26 -21.44 7.13
C ARG A 206 -3.16 -22.59 6.14
N GLY A 207 -3.95 -22.57 5.08
CA GLY A 207 -3.91 -23.59 4.02
C GLY A 207 -2.53 -23.64 3.35
N MET A 208 -1.97 -22.49 2.99
CA MET A 208 -0.62 -22.39 2.43
C MET A 208 0.44 -22.95 3.40
N LYS A 209 0.42 -22.54 4.67
CA LYS A 209 1.37 -23.05 5.69
C LYS A 209 1.30 -24.57 5.84
N GLN A 210 0.12 -25.16 5.77
CA GLN A 210 -0.04 -26.61 5.82
C GLN A 210 0.64 -27.27 4.62
N LYS A 211 0.34 -26.81 3.39
CA LYS A 211 0.93 -27.35 2.16
C LYS A 211 2.46 -27.22 2.11
N LEU A 212 2.98 -26.09 2.55
CA LEU A 212 4.43 -25.87 2.62
C LEU A 212 5.11 -26.81 3.61
N ARG A 213 4.45 -27.14 4.76
CA ARG A 213 4.97 -28.13 5.70
C ARG A 213 4.98 -29.54 5.09
N GLU A 214 3.92 -29.90 4.34
CA GLU A 214 3.85 -31.19 3.63
C GLU A 214 5.00 -31.31 2.62
N LYS A 215 5.22 -30.30 1.78
CA LYS A 215 6.32 -30.25 0.78
C LYS A 215 7.71 -30.23 1.39
N LYS A 216 7.88 -29.61 2.56
CA LYS A 216 9.17 -29.57 3.26
C LYS A 216 9.57 -30.94 3.86
N ASN A 217 8.59 -31.77 4.19
CA ASN A 217 8.81 -33.10 4.81
C ASN A 217 8.77 -34.24 3.80
N ALA A 218 8.50 -33.97 2.54
CA ALA A 218 8.55 -34.94 1.42
C ALA A 218 9.96 -35.00 0.82
#